data_dfb6737ba56f0baeceb5cb1685f99daf
#
_entry.id   dfb6737ba56f0baeceb5cb1685f99daf
#
_cell.length_a   1.000
_cell.length_b   1.000
_cell.length_c   1.000
_cell.angle_alpha   90.00
_cell.angle_beta   90.00
_cell.angle_gamma   90.00
#
_symmetry.space_group_name_H-M   'P 1'
#
loop_
_entity.id
_entity.type
_entity.pdbx_description
1 polymer ?
#
loop_
_entity_poly.entity_id
_entity_poly.type
_entity_poly.pdbx_seq_one_letter_code
_entity_poly.pdbx_strand_id
1 'polypeptide(L)'
;MNENLVRKINELKKEKDAIILAHFYQPPEIQAIADEVGDSYYLSEVARDCKQQTVVFCGVKFMAESAKILSPEKTVLMPVAGAGCAMADMANDKGVIALKEKHPDALTVCYINSTAAVKAHCDVSVTSSSALNILGKVDNKEIIFLPDKNLGGFIAEHFPEKEFILWDGCCPFHHQIKKEQIEELKALHPNAEILVHPESQKPVRDMGDFVGSTSGIIKYATNSDNDEFIIATEEGILYELNRQNPDKKFYIPGGTIKCKDMKMTTLENLYDTILNTKNEVIVEEHIREKALNSLLNMHKLAEG
;
A
#
# COMPACT_ATOMS: atom_id res chain seq x y z
N MET A 1 -5.79 -24.10 9.01
CA MET A 1 -6.83 -23.04 9.00
C MET A 1 -8.09 -23.56 9.69
N ASN A 2 -8.80 -22.75 10.47
CA ASN A 2 -10.04 -23.13 11.14
C ASN A 2 -11.22 -23.18 10.13
N GLU A 3 -11.44 -24.33 9.50
CA GLU A 3 -12.44 -24.51 8.43
C GLU A 3 -13.87 -24.11 8.84
N ASN A 4 -14.24 -24.35 10.11
CA ASN A 4 -15.55 -23.98 10.61
C ASN A 4 -15.72 -22.45 10.65
N LEU A 5 -14.69 -21.73 11.07
CA LEU A 5 -14.71 -20.26 11.13
C LEU A 5 -14.72 -19.65 9.71
N VAL A 6 -13.93 -20.20 8.79
CA VAL A 6 -13.93 -19.81 7.37
C VAL A 6 -15.32 -19.99 6.75
N ARG A 7 -15.99 -21.12 6.99
CA ARG A 7 -17.36 -21.34 6.51
C ARG A 7 -18.32 -20.29 7.05
N LYS A 8 -18.28 -20.00 8.36
CA LYS A 8 -19.13 -18.98 8.98
C LYS A 8 -18.88 -17.58 8.40
N ILE A 9 -17.60 -17.20 8.16
CA ILE A 9 -17.26 -15.93 7.50
C ILE A 9 -17.89 -15.85 6.12
N ASN A 10 -17.79 -16.92 5.32
CA ASN A 10 -18.36 -16.96 3.98
C ASN A 10 -19.91 -16.93 3.97
N GLU A 11 -20.55 -17.49 4.98
CA GLU A 11 -22.00 -17.39 5.16
C GLU A 11 -22.42 -15.95 5.50
N LEU A 12 -21.77 -15.32 6.48
CA LEU A 12 -22.00 -13.93 6.88
C LEU A 12 -21.73 -12.93 5.75
N LYS A 13 -20.67 -13.14 4.97
CA LYS A 13 -20.34 -12.31 3.82
C LYS A 13 -21.49 -12.23 2.82
N LYS A 14 -22.16 -13.36 2.56
CA LYS A 14 -23.34 -13.40 1.68
C LYS A 14 -24.56 -12.72 2.33
N GLU A 15 -24.79 -12.99 3.62
CA GLU A 15 -25.92 -12.41 4.37
C GLU A 15 -25.84 -10.88 4.45
N LYS A 16 -24.63 -10.35 4.61
CA LYS A 16 -24.37 -8.91 4.78
C LYS A 16 -24.07 -8.17 3.48
N ASP A 17 -24.21 -8.82 2.33
CA ASP A 17 -23.78 -8.26 1.03
C ASP A 17 -22.39 -7.64 1.12
N ALA A 18 -21.43 -8.42 1.63
CA ALA A 18 -20.08 -7.95 1.95
C ALA A 18 -19.04 -8.53 1.00
N ILE A 19 -18.03 -7.70 0.69
CA ILE A 19 -16.80 -8.09 0.01
C ILE A 19 -15.61 -7.94 0.97
N ILE A 20 -14.71 -8.91 1.01
CA ILE A 20 -13.47 -8.88 1.81
C ILE A 20 -12.31 -8.52 0.89
N LEU A 21 -11.69 -7.38 1.15
CA LEU A 21 -10.51 -6.89 0.47
C LEU A 21 -9.28 -7.06 1.38
N ALA A 22 -8.23 -7.70 0.91
CA ALA A 22 -7.02 -7.92 1.69
C ALA A 22 -5.77 -7.41 0.98
N HIS A 23 -4.94 -6.65 1.69
CA HIS A 23 -3.63 -6.27 1.17
C HIS A 23 -2.67 -7.47 1.16
N PHE A 24 -1.73 -7.54 0.21
CA PHE A 24 -0.70 -8.58 0.12
C PHE A 24 0.13 -8.78 1.40
N TYR A 25 0.16 -7.79 2.30
CA TYR A 25 0.88 -7.88 3.58
C TYR A 25 0.03 -8.47 4.72
N GLN A 26 -1.20 -8.88 4.46
CA GLN A 26 -2.03 -9.56 5.45
C GLN A 26 -1.52 -11.00 5.73
N PRO A 27 -1.88 -11.58 6.90
CA PRO A 27 -1.59 -12.98 7.18
C PRO A 27 -2.11 -13.92 6.06
N PRO A 28 -1.42 -15.04 5.80
CA PRO A 28 -1.81 -16.00 4.75
C PRO A 28 -3.27 -16.47 4.84
N GLU A 29 -3.78 -16.71 6.07
CA GLU A 29 -5.17 -17.14 6.29
C GLU A 29 -6.19 -16.06 5.93
N ILE A 30 -5.83 -14.79 5.99
CA ILE A 30 -6.69 -13.68 5.59
C ILE A 30 -6.66 -13.50 4.07
N GLN A 31 -5.48 -13.57 3.46
CA GLN A 31 -5.36 -13.55 2.01
C GLN A 31 -6.14 -14.72 1.36
N ALA A 32 -6.10 -15.91 1.99
CA ALA A 32 -6.76 -17.11 1.47
C ALA A 32 -8.29 -17.04 1.43
N ILE A 33 -8.93 -16.21 2.29
CA ILE A 33 -10.40 -16.08 2.37
C ILE A 33 -10.92 -14.77 1.78
N ALA A 34 -10.04 -13.84 1.44
CA ALA A 34 -10.41 -12.60 0.80
C ALA A 34 -11.01 -12.83 -0.60
N ASP A 35 -11.94 -11.98 -1.00
CA ASP A 35 -12.48 -11.98 -2.37
C ASP A 35 -11.48 -11.42 -3.35
N GLU A 36 -10.77 -10.36 -2.91
CA GLU A 36 -9.72 -9.72 -3.68
C GLU A 36 -8.48 -9.48 -2.82
N VAL A 37 -7.33 -9.80 -3.36
CA VAL A 37 -6.02 -9.56 -2.75
C VAL A 37 -5.20 -8.69 -3.68
N GLY A 38 -4.63 -7.60 -3.16
CA GLY A 38 -3.91 -6.65 -3.99
C GLY A 38 -3.05 -5.65 -3.23
N ASP A 39 -2.44 -4.74 -3.99
CA ASP A 39 -1.82 -3.53 -3.46
C ASP A 39 -2.85 -2.41 -3.22
N SER A 40 -2.39 -1.28 -2.68
CA SER A 40 -3.27 -0.17 -2.33
C SER A 40 -4.01 0.43 -3.53
N TYR A 41 -3.39 0.43 -4.74
CA TYR A 41 -4.02 0.98 -5.93
C TYR A 41 -5.17 0.08 -6.38
N TYR A 42 -4.89 -1.19 -6.64
CA TYR A 42 -5.89 -2.17 -7.06
C TYR A 42 -7.07 -2.25 -6.09
N LEU A 43 -6.79 -2.33 -4.78
CA LEU A 43 -7.87 -2.42 -3.79
C LEU A 43 -8.70 -1.14 -3.69
N SER A 44 -8.14 0.03 -4.03
CA SER A 44 -8.93 1.28 -4.09
C SER A 44 -9.88 1.30 -5.28
N GLU A 45 -9.48 0.73 -6.43
CA GLU A 45 -10.35 0.54 -7.60
C GLU A 45 -11.49 -0.43 -7.27
N VAL A 46 -11.17 -1.60 -6.70
CA VAL A 46 -12.18 -2.59 -6.31
C VAL A 46 -13.18 -2.00 -5.30
N ALA A 47 -12.70 -1.28 -4.29
CA ALA A 47 -13.58 -0.65 -3.30
C ALA A 47 -14.53 0.38 -3.92
N ARG A 48 -14.06 1.14 -4.93
CA ARG A 48 -14.87 2.10 -5.71
C ARG A 48 -15.93 1.37 -6.55
N ASP A 49 -15.55 0.32 -7.26
CA ASP A 49 -16.33 -0.25 -8.36
C ASP A 49 -17.16 -1.49 -7.96
N CYS A 50 -16.92 -2.09 -6.79
CA CYS A 50 -17.66 -3.26 -6.33
C CYS A 50 -19.15 -2.94 -6.11
N LYS A 51 -20.00 -3.95 -6.30
CA LYS A 51 -21.47 -3.81 -6.17
C LYS A 51 -21.96 -3.96 -4.72
N GLN A 52 -21.15 -4.60 -3.88
CA GLN A 52 -21.51 -4.89 -2.49
C GLN A 52 -21.67 -3.59 -1.68
N GLN A 53 -22.65 -3.60 -0.77
CA GLN A 53 -22.90 -2.47 0.11
C GLN A 53 -21.94 -2.41 1.30
N THR A 54 -21.33 -3.55 1.68
CA THR A 54 -20.38 -3.63 2.78
C THR A 54 -19.01 -4.02 2.25
N VAL A 55 -18.00 -3.18 2.53
CA VAL A 55 -16.59 -3.46 2.23
C VAL A 55 -15.87 -3.76 3.55
N VAL A 56 -15.33 -4.96 3.70
CA VAL A 56 -14.50 -5.33 4.85
C VAL A 56 -13.04 -5.23 4.42
N PHE A 57 -12.37 -4.19 4.88
CA PHE A 57 -11.00 -3.90 4.47
C PHE A 57 -9.99 -4.49 5.44
N CYS A 58 -9.38 -5.62 5.07
CA CYS A 58 -8.26 -6.25 5.79
C CYS A 58 -6.95 -5.57 5.36
N GLY A 59 -6.55 -4.59 6.13
CA GLY A 59 -5.42 -3.72 5.87
C GLY A 59 -5.22 -2.74 7.02
N VAL A 60 -4.77 -1.53 6.70
CA VAL A 60 -4.53 -0.44 7.65
C VAL A 60 -5.43 0.77 7.37
N LYS A 61 -5.55 1.65 8.35
CA LYS A 61 -6.55 2.72 8.43
C LYS A 61 -6.65 3.57 7.15
N PHE A 62 -5.54 4.06 6.61
CA PHE A 62 -5.57 4.94 5.42
C PHE A 62 -6.19 4.27 4.19
N MET A 63 -6.10 2.93 4.07
CA MET A 63 -6.70 2.16 2.97
C MET A 63 -8.22 2.14 3.10
N ALA A 64 -8.72 1.84 4.30
CA ALA A 64 -10.16 1.85 4.58
C ALA A 64 -10.75 3.28 4.52
N GLU A 65 -10.01 4.31 4.98
CA GLU A 65 -10.37 5.71 4.77
C GLU A 65 -10.48 6.03 3.27
N SER A 66 -9.53 5.59 2.44
CA SER A 66 -9.57 5.82 0.99
C SER A 66 -10.80 5.15 0.35
N ALA A 67 -11.14 3.92 0.77
CA ALA A 67 -12.35 3.23 0.34
C ALA A 67 -13.62 4.01 0.76
N LYS A 68 -13.69 4.51 1.99
CA LYS A 68 -14.82 5.33 2.48
C LYS A 68 -14.94 6.66 1.78
N ILE A 69 -13.81 7.30 1.44
CA ILE A 69 -13.79 8.56 0.68
C ILE A 69 -14.34 8.36 -0.73
N LEU A 70 -13.94 7.28 -1.42
CA LEU A 70 -14.34 6.98 -2.79
C LEU A 70 -15.79 6.47 -2.88
N SER A 71 -16.29 5.78 -1.84
CA SER A 71 -17.62 5.17 -1.80
C SER A 71 -18.32 5.51 -0.47
N PRO A 72 -18.73 6.78 -0.27
CA PRO A 72 -19.28 7.25 0.99
C PRO A 72 -20.62 6.57 1.37
N GLU A 73 -21.35 6.08 0.38
CA GLU A 73 -22.63 5.36 0.55
C GLU A 73 -22.45 3.95 1.12
N LYS A 74 -21.24 3.36 0.99
CA LYS A 74 -20.97 2.01 1.46
C LYS A 74 -20.59 1.98 2.93
N THR A 75 -20.92 0.88 3.60
CA THR A 75 -20.40 0.57 4.94
C THR A 75 -18.99 -0.01 4.79
N VAL A 76 -17.97 0.73 5.23
CA VAL A 76 -16.58 0.27 5.22
C VAL A 76 -16.16 -0.14 6.62
N LEU A 77 -15.82 -1.41 6.80
CA LEU A 77 -15.43 -2.01 8.09
C LEU A 77 -13.94 -2.37 8.09
N MET A 78 -13.30 -2.24 9.24
CA MET A 78 -11.97 -2.77 9.49
C MET A 78 -12.01 -3.83 10.60
N PRO A 79 -11.39 -5.02 10.44
CA PRO A 79 -11.32 -6.02 11.50
C PRO A 79 -10.69 -5.48 12.78
N VAL A 80 -9.70 -4.60 12.67
CA VAL A 80 -9.00 -3.97 13.78
C VAL A 80 -8.95 -2.47 13.59
N ALA A 81 -9.73 -1.71 14.35
CA ALA A 81 -9.78 -0.23 14.26
C ALA A 81 -8.43 0.45 14.57
N GLY A 82 -7.59 -0.19 15.38
CA GLY A 82 -6.27 0.31 15.76
C GLY A 82 -5.14 -0.03 14.78
N ALA A 83 -5.41 -0.76 13.68
CA ALA A 83 -4.41 -1.05 12.66
C ALA A 83 -4.06 0.22 11.87
N GLY A 84 -3.01 0.93 12.31
CA GLY A 84 -2.53 2.19 11.75
C GLY A 84 -1.43 2.02 10.70
N CYS A 85 -0.80 3.15 10.35
CA CYS A 85 0.40 3.15 9.54
C CYS A 85 1.36 4.21 10.08
N ALA A 86 2.47 3.76 10.68
CA ALA A 86 3.46 4.66 11.29
C ALA A 86 4.01 5.70 10.28
N MET A 87 4.12 5.35 9.00
CA MET A 87 4.53 6.30 7.96
C MET A 87 3.43 7.34 7.69
N ALA A 88 2.16 6.91 7.59
CA ALA A 88 1.05 7.84 7.35
C ALA A 88 0.92 8.90 8.45
N ASP A 89 1.29 8.53 9.68
CA ASP A 89 1.23 9.40 10.86
C ASP A 89 2.43 10.38 10.94
N MET A 90 3.44 10.24 10.08
CA MET A 90 4.59 11.17 10.02
C MET A 90 4.25 12.50 9.34
N ALA A 91 3.21 12.56 8.51
CA ALA A 91 2.72 13.81 7.91
C ALA A 91 1.43 14.25 8.59
N ASN A 92 1.24 15.57 8.69
CA ASN A 92 0.02 16.16 9.21
C ASN A 92 -0.44 17.35 8.35
N ASP A 93 -1.73 17.67 8.44
CA ASP A 93 -2.40 18.72 7.68
C ASP A 93 -1.72 20.09 7.82
N LYS A 94 -1.36 20.49 9.05
CA LYS A 94 -0.72 21.80 9.32
C LYS A 94 0.62 21.93 8.62
N GLY A 95 1.43 20.86 8.64
CA GLY A 95 2.71 20.86 7.96
C GLY A 95 2.58 20.91 6.44
N VAL A 96 1.57 20.23 5.88
CA VAL A 96 1.27 20.28 4.44
C VAL A 96 0.85 21.68 4.03
N ILE A 97 -0.05 22.31 4.80
CA ILE A 97 -0.48 23.70 4.55
C ILE A 97 0.72 24.66 4.58
N ALA A 98 1.59 24.54 5.60
CA ALA A 98 2.77 25.39 5.72
C ALA A 98 3.78 25.21 4.56
N LEU A 99 3.90 23.99 4.00
CA LEU A 99 4.72 23.76 2.81
C LEU A 99 4.08 24.38 1.56
N LYS A 100 2.77 24.24 1.37
CA LYS A 100 2.04 24.86 0.24
C LYS A 100 2.13 26.39 0.27
N GLU A 101 2.10 27.01 1.45
CA GLU A 101 2.28 28.47 1.59
C GLU A 101 3.68 28.92 1.17
N LYS A 102 4.71 28.12 1.42
CA LYS A 102 6.10 28.40 1.01
C LYS A 102 6.36 28.15 -0.47
N HIS A 103 5.61 27.20 -1.07
CA HIS A 103 5.76 26.72 -2.43
C HIS A 103 4.41 26.73 -3.15
N PRO A 104 3.84 27.93 -3.40
CA PRO A 104 2.45 28.07 -3.89
C PRO A 104 2.21 27.51 -5.29
N ASP A 105 3.27 27.40 -6.10
CA ASP A 105 3.20 26.87 -7.48
C ASP A 105 3.52 25.36 -7.55
N ALA A 106 3.93 24.74 -6.44
CA ALA A 106 4.26 23.33 -6.39
C ALA A 106 2.99 22.44 -6.43
N LEU A 107 3.04 21.38 -7.21
CA LEU A 107 2.03 20.31 -7.13
C LEU A 107 2.25 19.51 -5.85
N THR A 108 1.23 19.40 -5.02
CA THR A 108 1.30 18.62 -3.77
C THR A 108 0.82 17.20 -4.03
N VAL A 109 1.76 16.27 -3.99
CA VAL A 109 1.55 14.85 -4.24
C VAL A 109 1.65 14.09 -2.93
N CYS A 110 0.59 13.38 -2.55
CA CYS A 110 0.67 12.47 -1.41
C CYS A 110 0.70 11.01 -1.86
N TYR A 111 1.59 10.26 -1.26
CA TYR A 111 1.48 8.81 -1.28
C TYR A 111 0.16 8.40 -0.62
N ILE A 112 -0.57 7.45 -1.18
CA ILE A 112 -1.88 6.99 -0.66
C ILE A 112 -1.80 6.58 0.83
N ASN A 113 -0.60 6.21 1.30
CA ASN A 113 -0.25 5.94 2.68
C ASN A 113 -0.18 7.25 3.50
N SER A 114 -1.28 7.99 3.49
CA SER A 114 -1.49 9.25 4.21
C SER A 114 -2.89 9.24 4.79
N THR A 115 -3.10 9.98 5.90
CA THR A 115 -4.43 10.12 6.51
C THR A 115 -5.40 10.88 5.59
N ALA A 116 -6.70 10.72 5.81
CA ALA A 116 -7.72 11.49 5.10
C ALA A 116 -7.51 13.00 5.25
N ALA A 117 -7.11 13.45 6.45
CA ALA A 117 -6.82 14.87 6.73
C ALA A 117 -5.67 15.40 5.88
N VAL A 118 -4.61 14.63 5.68
CA VAL A 118 -3.47 14.99 4.82
C VAL A 118 -3.91 15.03 3.35
N LYS A 119 -4.64 13.98 2.87
CA LYS A 119 -5.16 13.91 1.50
C LYS A 119 -6.03 15.12 1.14
N ALA A 120 -6.77 15.67 2.10
CA ALA A 120 -7.63 16.85 1.92
C ALA A 120 -6.87 18.13 1.52
N HIS A 121 -5.55 18.15 1.68
CA HIS A 121 -4.69 19.26 1.31
C HIS A 121 -3.77 18.97 0.12
N CYS A 122 -3.89 17.76 -0.49
CA CYS A 122 -3.07 17.35 -1.61
C CYS A 122 -3.83 17.42 -2.93
N ASP A 123 -3.10 17.69 -4.02
CA ASP A 123 -3.68 17.86 -5.35
C ASP A 123 -3.88 16.51 -6.03
N VAL A 124 -2.99 15.54 -5.78
CA VAL A 124 -3.07 14.18 -6.31
C VAL A 124 -2.50 13.16 -5.32
N SER A 125 -3.19 12.03 -5.17
CA SER A 125 -2.64 10.85 -4.50
C SER A 125 -1.90 9.97 -5.52
N VAL A 126 -0.89 9.25 -5.07
CA VAL A 126 -0.18 8.26 -5.88
C VAL A 126 0.06 6.99 -5.06
N THR A 127 0.35 5.89 -5.75
CA THR A 127 0.83 4.65 -5.14
C THR A 127 2.22 4.31 -5.68
N SER A 128 2.92 3.35 -5.08
CA SER A 128 4.19 2.87 -5.62
C SER A 128 4.05 2.28 -7.04
N SER A 129 2.84 1.82 -7.43
CA SER A 129 2.56 1.32 -8.77
C SER A 129 2.18 2.41 -9.78
N SER A 130 1.59 3.52 -9.35
CA SER A 130 1.06 4.56 -10.24
C SER A 130 1.93 5.83 -10.33
N ALA A 131 2.83 6.05 -9.37
CA ALA A 131 3.53 7.34 -9.22
C ALA A 131 4.32 7.77 -10.46
N LEU A 132 5.10 6.88 -11.06
CA LEU A 132 5.90 7.21 -12.25
C LEU A 132 5.01 7.55 -13.45
N ASN A 133 3.92 6.80 -13.66
CA ASN A 133 2.96 7.06 -14.74
C ASN A 133 2.25 8.42 -14.52
N ILE A 134 1.78 8.70 -13.30
CA ILE A 134 1.08 9.95 -12.98
C ILE A 134 2.00 11.16 -13.13
N LEU A 135 3.20 11.09 -12.54
CA LEU A 135 4.12 12.23 -12.53
C LEU A 135 4.78 12.48 -13.89
N GLY A 136 4.79 11.48 -14.79
CA GLY A 136 5.15 11.66 -16.19
C GLY A 136 4.13 12.44 -17.02
N LYS A 137 2.88 12.57 -16.54
CA LYS A 137 1.78 13.27 -17.21
C LYS A 137 1.53 14.70 -16.70
N VAL A 138 2.23 15.12 -15.63
CA VAL A 138 2.06 16.47 -15.07
C VAL A 138 3.21 17.38 -15.48
N ASP A 139 2.90 18.62 -15.85
CA ASP A 139 3.89 19.61 -16.33
C ASP A 139 4.56 20.39 -15.21
N ASN A 140 4.06 20.27 -13.96
CA ASN A 140 4.60 20.98 -12.81
C ASN A 140 6.10 20.71 -12.65
N LYS A 141 6.89 21.78 -12.46
CA LYS A 141 8.34 21.70 -12.26
C LYS A 141 8.70 21.45 -10.81
N GLU A 142 7.91 21.95 -9.87
CA GLU A 142 8.10 21.83 -8.44
C GLU A 142 7.05 20.88 -7.87
N ILE A 143 7.49 19.88 -7.11
CA ILE A 143 6.66 18.81 -6.55
C ILE A 143 6.91 18.71 -5.05
N ILE A 144 5.91 18.95 -4.23
CA ILE A 144 5.92 18.53 -2.82
C ILE A 144 5.51 17.08 -2.76
N PHE A 145 6.36 16.20 -2.23
CA PHE A 145 6.06 14.77 -2.09
C PHE A 145 6.09 14.34 -0.63
N LEU A 146 5.03 13.69 -0.18
CA LEU A 146 4.85 13.21 1.19
C LEU A 146 4.14 11.86 1.25
N PRO A 147 4.24 11.08 2.36
CA PRO A 147 5.09 11.29 3.51
C PRO A 147 6.46 10.59 3.39
N ASP A 148 6.71 9.73 2.38
CA ASP A 148 7.87 8.84 2.28
C ASP A 148 8.99 9.42 1.42
N LYS A 149 10.10 9.81 2.06
CA LYS A 149 11.28 10.36 1.37
C LYS A 149 12.01 9.34 0.49
N ASN A 150 11.93 8.04 0.81
CA ASN A 150 12.60 7.01 0.02
C ASN A 150 11.89 6.80 -1.31
N LEU A 151 10.55 6.63 -1.26
CA LEU A 151 9.73 6.58 -2.46
C LEU A 151 9.82 7.88 -3.26
N GLY A 152 9.73 9.04 -2.59
CA GLY A 152 9.87 10.34 -3.25
C GLY A 152 11.25 10.50 -3.91
N GLY A 153 12.33 10.07 -3.25
CA GLY A 153 13.67 10.05 -3.82
C GLY A 153 13.81 9.13 -5.02
N PHE A 154 13.21 7.94 -4.95
CA PHE A 154 13.15 7.02 -6.11
C PHE A 154 12.44 7.67 -7.30
N ILE A 155 11.32 8.31 -7.07
CA ILE A 155 10.56 9.00 -8.12
C ILE A 155 11.39 10.16 -8.70
N ALA A 156 12.02 10.97 -7.85
CA ALA A 156 12.84 12.10 -8.27
C ALA A 156 14.02 11.69 -9.19
N GLU A 157 14.59 10.51 -8.98
CA GLU A 157 15.64 9.96 -9.84
C GLU A 157 15.16 9.72 -11.29
N HIS A 158 13.83 9.55 -11.52
CA HIS A 158 13.25 9.36 -12.85
C HIS A 158 12.81 10.67 -13.53
N PHE A 159 12.78 11.79 -12.79
CA PHE A 159 12.37 13.10 -13.29
C PHE A 159 13.39 14.18 -12.91
N PRO A 160 14.63 14.11 -13.44
CA PRO A 160 15.71 15.04 -13.09
C PRO A 160 15.42 16.49 -13.47
N GLU A 161 14.43 16.72 -14.34
CA GLU A 161 13.97 18.05 -14.76
C GLU A 161 12.98 18.69 -13.78
N LYS A 162 12.52 17.95 -12.76
CA LYS A 162 11.59 18.42 -11.72
C LYS A 162 12.32 18.59 -10.39
N GLU A 163 11.94 19.59 -9.63
CA GLU A 163 12.41 19.82 -8.26
C GLU A 163 11.47 19.15 -7.26
N PHE A 164 12.00 18.28 -6.42
CA PHE A 164 11.23 17.57 -5.40
C PHE A 164 11.53 18.09 -4.00
N ILE A 165 10.50 18.56 -3.32
CA ILE A 165 10.49 18.90 -1.91
C ILE A 165 9.95 17.68 -1.16
N LEU A 166 10.86 16.93 -0.55
CA LEU A 166 10.52 15.68 0.12
C LEU A 166 10.19 15.92 1.60
N TRP A 167 9.07 15.37 2.04
CA TRP A 167 8.75 15.27 3.47
C TRP A 167 9.72 14.31 4.17
N ASP A 168 10.21 14.66 5.36
CA ASP A 168 11.17 13.82 6.11
C ASP A 168 10.47 12.68 6.89
N GLY A 169 9.77 11.81 6.19
CA GLY A 169 9.16 10.59 6.71
C GLY A 169 9.60 9.37 5.91
N CYS A 170 9.34 8.18 6.42
CA CYS A 170 9.64 6.92 5.75
C CYS A 170 8.86 5.75 6.36
N CYS A 171 8.73 4.66 5.60
CA CYS A 171 8.23 3.40 6.15
C CYS A 171 9.30 2.77 7.05
N PRO A 172 9.07 2.61 8.38
CA PRO A 172 10.10 2.09 9.28
C PRO A 172 10.51 0.65 8.93
N PHE A 173 9.61 -0.14 8.34
CA PHE A 173 9.88 -1.54 7.99
C PHE A 173 10.75 -1.66 6.74
N HIS A 174 10.54 -0.86 5.71
CA HIS A 174 11.39 -0.84 4.53
C HIS A 174 12.69 -0.07 4.77
N HIS A 175 12.63 1.01 5.56
CA HIS A 175 13.82 1.83 5.88
C HIS A 175 14.85 1.07 6.72
N GLN A 176 14.44 0.08 7.51
CA GLN A 176 15.38 -0.74 8.30
C GLN A 176 16.12 -1.83 7.50
N ILE A 177 15.68 -2.14 6.27
CA ILE A 177 16.39 -3.08 5.39
C ILE A 177 17.78 -2.52 5.10
N LYS A 178 18.81 -3.33 5.28
CA LYS A 178 20.20 -2.93 5.08
C LYS A 178 20.81 -3.65 3.90
N LYS A 179 21.70 -2.95 3.22
CA LYS A 179 22.48 -3.47 2.10
C LYS A 179 23.22 -4.74 2.47
N GLU A 180 23.83 -4.79 3.65
CA GLU A 180 24.62 -5.92 4.16
C GLU A 180 23.79 -7.22 4.25
N GLN A 181 22.50 -7.11 4.61
CA GLN A 181 21.58 -8.27 4.65
C GLN A 181 21.30 -8.85 3.26
N ILE A 182 21.29 -8.00 2.23
CA ILE A 182 21.13 -8.42 0.84
C ILE A 182 22.44 -9.05 0.34
N GLU A 183 23.60 -8.45 0.66
CA GLU A 183 24.91 -8.97 0.32
C GLU A 183 25.15 -10.38 0.91
N GLU A 184 24.74 -10.59 2.17
CA GLU A 184 24.81 -11.91 2.82
C GLU A 184 23.96 -12.96 2.07
N LEU A 185 22.71 -12.62 1.70
CA LEU A 185 21.85 -13.53 0.92
C LEU A 185 22.40 -13.75 -0.48
N LYS A 186 22.92 -12.72 -1.15
CA LYS A 186 23.48 -12.84 -2.49
C LYS A 186 24.74 -13.72 -2.50
N ALA A 187 25.53 -13.71 -1.42
CA ALA A 187 26.67 -14.61 -1.26
C ALA A 187 26.24 -16.08 -1.12
N LEU A 188 25.10 -16.34 -0.46
CA LEU A 188 24.53 -17.68 -0.30
C LEU A 188 23.79 -18.16 -1.56
N HIS A 189 23.15 -17.22 -2.28
CA HIS A 189 22.30 -17.45 -3.46
C HIS A 189 22.78 -16.56 -4.62
N PRO A 190 23.94 -16.86 -5.23
CA PRO A 190 24.59 -15.96 -6.20
C PRO A 190 23.76 -15.74 -7.48
N ASN A 191 22.85 -16.65 -7.81
CA ASN A 191 21.97 -16.54 -8.97
C ASN A 191 20.63 -15.82 -8.67
N ALA A 192 20.28 -15.59 -7.39
CA ALA A 192 19.03 -14.97 -7.03
C ALA A 192 18.95 -13.51 -7.51
N GLU A 193 17.88 -13.13 -8.21
CA GLU A 193 17.59 -11.74 -8.54
C GLU A 193 17.07 -10.98 -7.33
N ILE A 194 17.44 -9.71 -7.21
CA ILE A 194 17.09 -8.85 -6.08
C ILE A 194 15.92 -7.96 -6.47
N LEU A 195 14.76 -8.17 -5.82
CA LEU A 195 13.55 -7.38 -6.07
C LEU A 195 13.25 -6.48 -4.87
N VAL A 196 13.20 -5.17 -5.09
CA VAL A 196 13.18 -4.16 -4.02
C VAL A 196 11.94 -3.29 -4.10
N HIS A 197 11.30 -3.05 -2.95
CA HIS A 197 10.24 -2.04 -2.87
C HIS A 197 10.85 -0.63 -2.78
N PRO A 198 10.31 0.39 -3.49
CA PRO A 198 10.90 1.73 -3.55
C PRO A 198 10.86 2.52 -2.24
N GLU A 199 10.13 2.07 -1.21
CA GLU A 199 10.22 2.59 0.17
C GLU A 199 11.53 2.24 0.87
N SER A 200 12.36 1.38 0.28
CA SER A 200 13.70 1.07 0.78
C SER A 200 14.68 2.21 0.55
N GLN A 201 15.71 2.31 1.41
CA GLN A 201 16.76 3.32 1.25
C GLN A 201 17.49 3.15 -0.09
N LYS A 202 18.02 4.25 -0.63
CA LYS A 202 18.75 4.25 -1.91
C LYS A 202 19.85 3.19 -2.00
N PRO A 203 20.73 2.96 -0.99
CA PRO A 203 21.76 1.92 -1.08
C PRO A 203 21.21 0.50 -1.27
N VAL A 204 19.97 0.25 -0.82
CA VAL A 204 19.26 -1.01 -1.01
C VAL A 204 18.63 -1.08 -2.40
N ARG A 205 18.01 0.02 -2.85
CA ARG A 205 17.41 0.11 -4.19
C ARG A 205 18.48 -0.05 -5.30
N ASP A 206 19.67 0.52 -5.09
CA ASP A 206 20.79 0.44 -6.04
C ASP A 206 21.33 -1.00 -6.24
N MET A 207 20.95 -1.94 -5.37
CA MET A 207 21.27 -3.37 -5.52
C MET A 207 20.19 -4.15 -6.28
N GLY A 208 19.03 -3.55 -6.49
CA GLY A 208 17.88 -4.24 -7.09
C GLY A 208 18.08 -4.50 -8.59
N ASP A 209 17.85 -5.73 -9.02
CA ASP A 209 17.65 -6.07 -10.43
C ASP A 209 16.29 -5.52 -10.91
N PHE A 210 15.35 -5.38 -9.97
CA PHE A 210 14.07 -4.72 -10.17
C PHE A 210 13.68 -3.89 -8.93
N VAL A 211 13.21 -2.66 -9.15
CA VAL A 211 12.63 -1.81 -8.11
C VAL A 211 11.20 -1.45 -8.52
N GLY A 212 10.23 -1.83 -7.70
CA GLY A 212 8.83 -1.60 -8.02
C GLY A 212 7.86 -1.89 -6.88
N SER A 213 6.57 -1.65 -7.14
CA SER A 213 5.48 -1.91 -6.19
C SER A 213 5.37 -3.41 -5.84
N THR A 214 4.58 -3.72 -4.80
CA THR A 214 4.33 -5.11 -4.40
C THR A 214 3.77 -5.95 -5.55
N SER A 215 2.77 -5.45 -6.28
CA SER A 215 2.24 -6.12 -7.48
C SER A 215 3.27 -6.19 -8.61
N GLY A 216 4.11 -5.16 -8.77
CA GLY A 216 5.24 -5.16 -9.70
C GLY A 216 6.25 -6.26 -9.42
N ILE A 217 6.63 -6.44 -8.15
CA ILE A 217 7.54 -7.51 -7.68
C ILE A 217 6.95 -8.88 -7.98
N ILE A 218 5.66 -9.11 -7.67
CA ILE A 218 4.99 -10.38 -7.96
C ILE A 218 4.99 -10.64 -9.47
N LYS A 219 4.61 -9.66 -10.28
CA LYS A 219 4.57 -9.78 -11.73
C LYS A 219 5.96 -10.06 -12.32
N TYR A 220 7.00 -9.35 -11.82
CA TYR A 220 8.38 -9.58 -12.27
C TYR A 220 8.82 -11.01 -11.96
N ALA A 221 8.68 -11.45 -10.70
CA ALA A 221 9.07 -12.78 -10.29
C ALA A 221 8.31 -13.89 -11.06
N THR A 222 7.04 -13.66 -11.40
CA THR A 222 6.23 -14.62 -12.16
C THR A 222 6.68 -14.73 -13.61
N ASN A 223 7.08 -13.63 -14.24
CA ASN A 223 7.46 -13.58 -15.65
C ASN A 223 8.96 -13.82 -15.90
N SER A 224 9.80 -13.75 -14.87
CA SER A 224 11.24 -14.02 -14.98
C SER A 224 11.50 -15.51 -15.20
N ASP A 225 12.50 -15.82 -16.01
CA ASP A 225 13.00 -17.19 -16.17
C ASP A 225 13.87 -17.66 -14.99
N ASN A 226 14.14 -16.78 -14.01
CA ASN A 226 14.92 -17.13 -12.82
C ASN A 226 14.06 -17.84 -11.77
N ASP A 227 14.67 -18.75 -11.02
CA ASP A 227 14.00 -19.59 -10.01
C ASP A 227 14.25 -19.13 -8.57
N GLU A 228 15.17 -18.18 -8.35
CA GLU A 228 15.56 -17.71 -7.02
C GLU A 228 15.52 -16.20 -6.92
N PHE A 229 14.92 -15.66 -5.85
CA PHE A 229 14.74 -14.23 -5.67
C PHE A 229 14.98 -13.79 -4.21
N ILE A 230 15.68 -12.67 -4.04
CA ILE A 230 15.79 -11.96 -2.77
C ILE A 230 14.75 -10.85 -2.78
N ILE A 231 13.81 -10.91 -1.84
CA ILE A 231 12.63 -10.05 -1.80
C ILE A 231 12.78 -9.00 -0.69
N ALA A 232 13.20 -7.79 -1.06
CA ALA A 232 13.39 -6.67 -0.14
C ALA A 232 12.10 -5.87 0.03
N THR A 233 11.08 -6.52 0.62
CA THR A 233 9.81 -5.92 1.04
C THR A 233 9.19 -6.73 2.18
N GLU A 234 8.00 -6.33 2.65
CA GLU A 234 7.25 -6.98 3.74
C GLU A 234 6.90 -8.43 3.42
N GLU A 235 7.13 -9.33 4.39
CA GLU A 235 7.09 -10.79 4.21
C GLU A 235 5.73 -11.37 3.77
N GLY A 236 4.62 -10.65 3.96
CA GLY A 236 3.29 -11.11 3.56
C GLY A 236 3.12 -11.36 2.07
N ILE A 237 3.94 -10.70 1.24
CA ILE A 237 4.01 -10.93 -0.20
C ILE A 237 4.35 -12.39 -0.56
N LEU A 238 5.04 -13.10 0.35
CA LEU A 238 5.47 -14.48 0.12
C LEU A 238 4.29 -15.44 -0.10
N TYR A 239 3.12 -15.16 0.51
CA TYR A 239 1.95 -15.98 0.28
C TYR A 239 1.57 -16.00 -1.20
N GLU A 240 1.47 -14.84 -1.82
CA GLU A 240 1.09 -14.73 -3.23
C GLU A 240 2.21 -15.17 -4.17
N LEU A 241 3.47 -14.84 -3.86
CA LEU A 241 4.63 -15.30 -4.62
C LEU A 241 4.70 -16.83 -4.68
N ASN A 242 4.57 -17.52 -3.54
CA ASN A 242 4.59 -18.99 -3.51
C ASN A 242 3.33 -19.60 -4.16
N ARG A 243 2.16 -18.94 -4.04
CA ARG A 243 0.93 -19.41 -4.66
C ARG A 243 1.01 -19.41 -6.19
N GLN A 244 1.57 -18.33 -6.76
CA GLN A 244 1.72 -18.18 -8.21
C GLN A 244 2.92 -18.93 -8.76
N ASN A 245 3.96 -19.14 -7.96
CA ASN A 245 5.24 -19.70 -8.39
C ASN A 245 5.72 -20.80 -7.42
N PRO A 246 5.05 -21.97 -7.36
CA PRO A 246 5.32 -23.00 -6.37
C PRO A 246 6.73 -23.64 -6.49
N ASP A 247 7.36 -23.56 -7.65
CA ASP A 247 8.68 -24.12 -7.92
C ASP A 247 9.84 -23.12 -7.70
N LYS A 248 9.53 -21.83 -7.48
CA LYS A 248 10.51 -20.77 -7.26
C LYS A 248 10.81 -20.56 -5.77
N LYS A 249 11.98 -20.02 -5.47
CA LYS A 249 12.45 -19.78 -4.10
C LYS A 249 12.55 -18.28 -3.82
N PHE A 250 12.08 -17.88 -2.64
CA PHE A 250 12.05 -16.49 -2.21
C PHE A 250 12.71 -16.33 -0.85
N TYR A 251 13.66 -15.39 -0.74
CA TYR A 251 14.45 -15.12 0.45
C TYR A 251 14.21 -13.70 0.96
N ILE A 252 14.01 -13.54 2.26
CA ILE A 252 13.80 -12.23 2.89
C ILE A 252 15.09 -11.78 3.57
N PRO A 253 15.63 -10.57 3.29
CA PRO A 253 16.78 -10.03 3.97
C PRO A 253 16.60 -9.95 5.49
N GLY A 254 17.56 -10.48 6.25
CA GLY A 254 17.47 -10.55 7.71
C GLY A 254 16.44 -11.55 8.24
N GLY A 255 15.88 -12.40 7.37
CA GLY A 255 14.94 -13.48 7.72
C GLY A 255 13.49 -13.04 7.91
N THR A 256 13.22 -11.78 8.26
CA THR A 256 11.85 -11.25 8.43
C THR A 256 11.79 -9.74 8.25
N ILE A 257 10.78 -9.27 7.51
CA ILE A 257 10.40 -7.86 7.40
C ILE A 257 8.89 -7.83 7.62
N LYS A 258 8.46 -7.42 8.82
CA LYS A 258 7.08 -7.60 9.27
C LYS A 258 6.45 -6.30 9.73
N CYS A 259 5.41 -5.87 9.03
CA CYS A 259 4.57 -4.77 9.45
C CYS A 259 3.59 -5.24 10.53
N LYS A 260 3.76 -4.75 11.77
CA LYS A 260 2.94 -5.18 12.91
C LYS A 260 1.45 -4.89 12.69
N ASP A 261 1.12 -3.72 12.16
CA ASP A 261 -0.26 -3.30 11.95
C ASP A 261 -0.96 -4.16 10.89
N MET A 262 -0.27 -4.51 9.80
CA MET A 262 -0.79 -5.42 8.76
C MET A 262 -1.03 -6.83 9.27
N LYS A 263 -0.39 -7.25 10.37
CA LYS A 263 -0.55 -8.59 10.95
C LYS A 263 -1.57 -8.66 12.11
N MET A 264 -2.30 -7.56 12.39
CA MET A 264 -3.28 -7.53 13.49
C MET A 264 -4.60 -8.23 13.13
N THR A 265 -4.93 -8.37 11.85
CA THR A 265 -6.15 -9.06 11.42
C THR A 265 -6.01 -10.57 11.63
N THR A 266 -7.02 -11.16 12.27
CA THR A 266 -7.18 -12.61 12.46
C THR A 266 -8.55 -13.05 11.93
N LEU A 267 -8.75 -14.36 11.74
CA LEU A 267 -10.07 -14.88 11.35
C LEU A 267 -11.15 -14.56 12.38
N GLU A 268 -10.80 -14.55 13.68
CA GLU A 268 -11.72 -14.29 14.78
C GLU A 268 -12.21 -12.83 14.77
N ASN A 269 -11.28 -11.86 14.65
CA ASN A 269 -11.68 -10.46 14.62
C ASN A 269 -12.37 -10.08 13.30
N LEU A 270 -12.01 -10.69 12.20
CA LEU A 270 -12.72 -10.56 10.93
C LEU A 270 -14.17 -11.09 11.04
N TYR A 271 -14.35 -12.28 11.61
CA TYR A 271 -15.67 -12.85 11.87
C TYR A 271 -16.53 -11.95 12.76
N ASP A 272 -15.97 -11.49 13.89
CA ASP A 272 -16.68 -10.63 14.85
C ASP A 272 -17.08 -9.28 14.21
N THR A 273 -16.20 -8.73 13.37
CA THR A 273 -16.45 -7.47 12.66
C THR A 273 -17.63 -7.60 11.69
N ILE A 274 -17.68 -8.66 10.89
CA ILE A 274 -18.78 -8.87 9.93
C ILE A 274 -20.08 -9.17 10.67
N LEU A 275 -20.04 -10.07 11.67
CA LEU A 275 -21.21 -10.47 12.45
C LEU A 275 -21.91 -9.27 13.11
N ASN A 276 -21.15 -8.42 13.75
CA ASN A 276 -21.66 -7.33 14.59
C ASN A 276 -21.58 -5.95 13.91
N THR A 277 -21.15 -5.87 12.66
CA THR A 277 -20.94 -4.61 11.91
C THR A 277 -20.11 -3.61 12.72
N LYS A 278 -18.97 -4.08 13.28
CA LYS A 278 -18.08 -3.29 14.15
C LYS A 278 -17.01 -2.56 13.35
N ASN A 279 -16.45 -1.51 13.97
CA ASN A 279 -15.31 -0.78 13.47
C ASN A 279 -15.58 -0.16 12.09
N GLU A 280 -16.77 0.43 11.92
CA GLU A 280 -17.05 1.21 10.73
C GLU A 280 -16.11 2.42 10.65
N VAL A 281 -15.54 2.61 9.48
CA VAL A 281 -14.65 3.73 9.18
C VAL A 281 -15.49 4.95 8.86
N ILE A 282 -15.30 6.00 9.64
CA ILE A 282 -15.97 7.29 9.47
C ILE A 282 -14.94 8.32 9.06
N VAL A 283 -15.23 9.08 8.03
CA VAL A 283 -14.47 10.26 7.60
C VAL A 283 -15.41 11.45 7.65
N GLU A 284 -15.01 12.51 8.36
CA GLU A 284 -15.81 13.73 8.45
C GLU A 284 -16.06 14.31 7.04
N GLU A 285 -17.31 14.72 6.77
CA GLU A 285 -17.73 15.07 5.41
C GLU A 285 -16.88 16.19 4.78
N HIS A 286 -16.54 17.21 5.54
CA HIS A 286 -15.70 18.31 5.04
C HIS A 286 -14.25 17.89 4.70
N ILE A 287 -13.73 16.81 5.36
CA ILE A 287 -12.44 16.19 5.03
C ILE A 287 -12.60 15.30 3.81
N ARG A 288 -13.66 14.49 3.81
CA ARG A 288 -13.97 13.55 2.71
C ARG A 288 -14.05 14.27 1.36
N GLU A 289 -14.85 15.34 1.28
CA GLU A 289 -15.04 16.10 0.04
C GLU A 289 -13.72 16.65 -0.53
N LYS A 290 -12.86 17.18 0.34
CA LYS A 290 -11.55 17.68 -0.08
C LYS A 290 -10.59 16.57 -0.48
N ALA A 291 -10.52 15.48 0.30
CA ALA A 291 -9.65 14.34 0.04
C ALA A 291 -10.05 13.56 -1.23
N LEU A 292 -11.35 13.57 -1.58
CA LEU A 292 -11.88 12.91 -2.76
C LEU A 292 -11.17 13.35 -4.04
N ASN A 293 -10.89 14.64 -4.18
CA ASN A 293 -10.26 15.17 -5.38
C ASN A 293 -8.87 14.57 -5.61
N SER A 294 -8.06 14.40 -4.57
CA SER A 294 -6.72 13.82 -4.71
C SER A 294 -6.75 12.36 -5.15
N LEU A 295 -7.73 11.59 -4.66
CA LEU A 295 -7.93 10.18 -5.05
C LEU A 295 -8.51 10.06 -6.46
N LEU A 296 -9.49 10.89 -6.84
CA LEU A 296 -10.04 10.90 -8.20
C LEU A 296 -8.98 11.30 -9.24
N ASN A 297 -8.13 12.28 -8.92
CA ASN A 297 -7.02 12.66 -9.78
C ASN A 297 -6.02 11.51 -9.96
N MET A 298 -5.76 10.72 -8.91
CA MET A 298 -4.94 9.51 -9.01
C MET A 298 -5.50 8.55 -10.07
N HIS A 299 -6.77 8.17 -9.96
CA HIS A 299 -7.39 7.24 -10.93
C HIS A 299 -7.41 7.82 -12.34
N LYS A 300 -7.89 9.07 -12.48
CA LYS A 300 -7.96 9.75 -13.78
C LYS A 300 -6.62 9.82 -14.50
N LEU A 301 -5.55 10.17 -13.78
CA LEU A 301 -4.21 10.28 -14.37
C LEU A 301 -3.55 8.92 -14.60
N ALA A 302 -3.87 7.90 -13.79
CA ALA A 302 -3.33 6.56 -13.97
C ALA A 302 -3.95 5.83 -15.17
N GLU A 303 -5.27 6.02 -15.43
CA GLU A 303 -6.03 5.37 -16.50
C GLU A 303 -5.82 6.02 -17.88
N GLY A 304 -5.57 7.34 -17.96
CA GLY A 304 -5.34 8.11 -19.20
C GLY A 304 -3.89 8.07 -19.65
#